data_fa0866635f6844267f95a75c21c9482f
#
_entry.id   fa0866635f6844267f95a75c21c9482f
#
_cell.length_a   1.000
_cell.length_b   1.000
_cell.length_c   1.000
_cell.angle_alpha   90.00
_cell.angle_beta   90.00
_cell.angle_gamma   90.00
#
_symmetry.space_group_name_H-M   'P 1'
#
loop_
_entity.id
_entity.type
_entity.pdbx_description
1 polymer ?
#
loop_
_entity_poly.entity_id
_entity_poly.type
_entity_poly.pdbx_seq_one_letter_code
_entity_poly.pdbx_strand_id
1 'polypeptide(L)'
;MDNKATKHEFACNAGKVTEYEVKEHIDTIMVGFRGFSKEVSIVKWNDKNTVFDIRAWRVSDRDGLQYPLRGITFSKEEFIKLREILNSIDVNCIDEYM
;
A
#
# COMPACT_ATOMS: atom_id res chain seq x y z
N MET A 1 -6.93 -12.51 -12.90
CA MET A 1 -7.16 -12.16 -11.49
C MET A 1 -7.98 -10.90 -11.40
N ASP A 2 -8.91 -10.94 -10.55
CA ASP A 2 -9.88 -9.89 -10.47
C ASP A 2 -9.50 -8.89 -9.40
N ASN A 3 -9.14 -7.67 -9.80
CA ASN A 3 -8.74 -6.62 -8.89
C ASN A 3 -9.82 -5.58 -8.71
N LYS A 4 -11.05 -6.05 -8.67
CA LYS A 4 -12.15 -5.14 -8.47
C LYS A 4 -12.02 -4.39 -7.17
N ALA A 5 -12.53 -3.17 -7.17
CA ALA A 5 -12.58 -2.36 -5.98
C ALA A 5 -13.33 -3.10 -4.88
N THR A 6 -12.73 -3.14 -3.71
CA THR A 6 -13.32 -3.75 -2.54
C THR A 6 -13.30 -2.73 -1.42
N LYS A 7 -14.47 -2.49 -0.84
CA LYS A 7 -14.58 -1.52 0.24
C LYS A 7 -14.42 -2.22 1.57
N HIS A 8 -13.53 -1.69 2.40
CA HIS A 8 -13.22 -2.26 3.70
C HIS A 8 -13.27 -1.21 4.79
N GLU A 9 -13.46 -1.68 6.01
CA GLU A 9 -13.43 -0.83 7.18
C GLU A 9 -12.59 -1.50 8.25
N PHE A 10 -11.92 -0.70 9.05
CA PHE A 10 -11.23 -1.20 10.22
C PHE A 10 -11.15 -0.11 11.29
N ALA A 11 -11.11 -0.54 12.56
CA ALA A 11 -11.01 0.39 13.67
C ALA A 11 -9.55 0.74 13.92
N CYS A 12 -9.28 2.02 14.12
CA CYS A 12 -7.94 2.48 14.47
C CYS A 12 -7.82 2.66 15.97
N ASN A 13 -6.61 2.99 16.45
CA ASN A 13 -6.32 3.11 17.87
C ASN A 13 -7.17 4.16 18.58
N ALA A 14 -7.65 5.16 17.88
CA ALA A 14 -8.46 6.20 18.46
C ALA A 14 -9.95 5.85 18.51
N GLY A 15 -10.30 4.61 18.21
CA GLY A 15 -11.70 4.19 18.17
C GLY A 15 -12.42 4.62 16.91
N LYS A 16 -11.74 5.25 15.99
CA LYS A 16 -12.32 5.66 14.73
C LYS A 16 -12.31 4.51 13.75
N VAL A 17 -13.30 4.50 12.86
CA VAL A 17 -13.36 3.53 11.77
C VAL A 17 -12.78 4.18 10.53
N THR A 18 -11.84 3.49 9.90
CA THR A 18 -11.27 3.92 8.64
C THR A 18 -11.86 3.06 7.54
N GLU A 19 -12.44 3.72 6.54
CA GLU A 19 -12.92 3.06 5.34
C GLU A 19 -11.87 3.17 4.26
N TYR A 20 -11.73 2.11 3.48
CA TYR A 20 -10.86 2.18 2.33
C TYR A 20 -11.37 1.25 1.25
N GLU A 21 -10.99 1.57 0.03
CA GLU A 21 -11.37 0.78 -1.13
C GLU A 21 -10.16 0.65 -2.02
N VAL A 22 -9.69 -0.58 -2.23
CA VAL A 22 -8.59 -0.84 -3.14
C VAL A 22 -9.17 -0.83 -4.55
N LYS A 23 -8.87 0.23 -5.30
CA LYS A 23 -9.35 0.37 -6.68
C LYS A 23 -8.60 -0.56 -7.60
N GLU A 24 -7.32 -0.74 -7.36
CA GLU A 24 -6.53 -1.66 -8.14
C GLU A 24 -5.29 -2.06 -7.33
N HIS A 25 -5.03 -3.35 -7.28
CA HIS A 25 -3.78 -3.86 -6.72
C HIS A 25 -2.77 -3.94 -7.87
N ILE A 26 -1.68 -3.17 -7.75
CA ILE A 26 -0.70 -3.12 -8.83
C ILE A 26 0.27 -4.28 -8.71
N ASP A 27 0.93 -4.44 -7.56
CA ASP A 27 1.86 -5.54 -7.38
C ASP A 27 2.28 -5.63 -5.90
N THR A 28 2.94 -6.73 -5.58
CA THR A 28 3.47 -7.01 -4.26
C THR A 28 4.98 -6.84 -4.29
N ILE A 29 5.52 -6.05 -3.37
CA ILE A 29 6.96 -5.84 -3.29
C ILE A 29 7.63 -7.00 -2.56
N MET A 30 7.02 -7.45 -1.46
CA MET A 30 7.57 -8.57 -0.71
C MET A 30 6.46 -9.21 0.12
N VAL A 31 6.63 -10.50 0.38
CA VAL A 31 5.78 -11.26 1.26
C VAL A 31 6.66 -11.77 2.40
N GLY A 32 6.27 -11.46 3.60
CA GLY A 32 7.04 -11.82 4.76
C GLY A 32 6.34 -12.84 5.63
N PHE A 33 6.62 -12.77 6.89
CA PHE A 33 6.17 -13.73 7.89
C PHE A 33 4.75 -13.42 8.33
N ARG A 34 3.96 -14.46 8.58
CA ARG A 34 2.61 -14.34 9.18
C ARG A 34 1.69 -13.40 8.41
N GLY A 35 1.68 -13.52 7.09
CA GLY A 35 0.80 -12.72 6.26
C GLY A 35 1.20 -11.25 6.14
N PHE A 36 2.40 -10.92 6.56
CA PHE A 36 2.94 -9.58 6.34
C PHE A 36 3.34 -9.43 4.89
N SER A 37 3.02 -8.29 4.29
CA SER A 37 3.43 -8.01 2.91
C SER A 37 3.58 -6.51 2.71
N LYS A 38 4.28 -6.13 1.63
CA LYS A 38 4.34 -4.75 1.17
C LYS A 38 3.72 -4.69 -0.20
N GLU A 39 2.71 -3.86 -0.35
CA GLU A 39 1.89 -3.82 -1.55
C GLU A 39 1.89 -2.45 -2.18
N VAL A 40 1.76 -2.44 -3.50
CA VAL A 40 1.61 -1.23 -4.30
C VAL A 40 0.21 -1.27 -4.90
N SER A 41 -0.59 -0.25 -4.61
CA SER A 41 -2.00 -0.24 -5.00
C SER A 41 -2.50 1.16 -5.28
N ILE A 42 -3.67 1.23 -5.89
CA ILE A 42 -4.43 2.47 -6.04
C ILE A 42 -5.58 2.35 -5.05
N VAL A 43 -5.66 3.30 -4.12
CA VAL A 43 -6.59 3.17 -2.99
C VAL A 43 -7.34 4.47 -2.78
N LYS A 44 -8.61 4.35 -2.44
CA LYS A 44 -9.41 5.46 -1.97
C LYS A 44 -9.59 5.30 -0.47
N TRP A 45 -9.11 6.27 0.30
CA TRP A 45 -9.20 6.27 1.76
C TRP A 45 -10.32 7.20 2.19
N ASN A 46 -11.30 6.66 2.89
CA ASN A 46 -12.45 7.43 3.38
C ASN A 46 -13.09 8.19 2.21
N ASP A 47 -13.41 9.47 2.40
CA ASP A 47 -14.00 10.30 1.35
C ASP A 47 -12.96 11.10 0.58
N LYS A 48 -11.69 10.74 0.71
CA LYS A 48 -10.60 11.47 0.05
C LYS A 48 -10.43 11.01 -1.37
N ASN A 49 -9.59 11.73 -2.11
CA ASN A 49 -9.28 11.37 -3.47
C ASN A 49 -8.56 10.02 -3.52
N THR A 50 -8.74 9.34 -4.62
CA THR A 50 -7.99 8.11 -4.89
C THR A 50 -6.53 8.46 -5.06
N VAL A 51 -5.66 7.67 -4.42
CA VAL A 51 -4.23 7.93 -4.41
C VAL A 51 -3.44 6.68 -4.73
N PHE A 52 -2.21 6.87 -5.13
CA PHE A 52 -1.23 5.80 -5.26
C PHE A 52 -0.73 5.48 -3.85
N ASP A 53 -0.62 4.19 -3.53
CA ASP A 53 -0.37 3.76 -2.16
C ASP A 53 0.70 2.68 -2.11
N ILE A 54 1.68 2.88 -1.25
CA ILE A 54 2.68 1.87 -0.95
C ILE A 54 2.66 1.67 0.56
N ARG A 55 2.29 0.46 0.98
CA ARG A 55 2.22 0.20 2.42
C ARG A 55 2.36 -1.26 2.75
N ALA A 56 2.58 -1.49 4.04
CA ALA A 56 2.58 -2.83 4.60
C ALA A 56 1.16 -3.23 4.95
N TRP A 57 0.91 -4.53 4.86
CA TRP A 57 -0.35 -5.16 5.21
C TRP A 57 -0.07 -6.38 6.07
N ARG A 58 -1.05 -6.80 6.81
CA ARG A 58 -0.95 -8.03 7.60
C ARG A 58 -2.30 -8.74 7.60
N VAL A 59 -2.24 -10.05 7.72
CA VAL A 59 -3.46 -10.85 7.83
C VAL A 59 -3.76 -11.03 9.32
N SER A 60 -5.01 -10.78 9.69
CA SER A 60 -5.45 -10.93 11.07
C SER A 60 -5.55 -12.41 11.44
N ASP A 61 -5.06 -12.77 12.62
CA ASP A 61 -5.16 -14.12 13.13
C ASP A 61 -6.60 -14.48 13.49
N ARG A 62 -7.44 -13.47 13.71
CA ARG A 62 -8.80 -13.71 14.15
C ARG A 62 -9.74 -14.09 13.02
N ASP A 63 -9.71 -13.34 11.95
CA ASP A 63 -10.68 -13.50 10.86
C ASP A 63 -10.05 -13.81 9.52
N GLY A 64 -8.73 -13.85 9.46
CA GLY A 64 -8.02 -14.14 8.22
C GLY A 64 -8.07 -13.02 7.19
N LEU A 65 -8.58 -11.86 7.57
CA LEU A 65 -8.69 -10.74 6.66
C LEU A 65 -7.45 -9.87 6.72
N GLN A 66 -7.10 -9.29 5.58
CA GLN A 66 -5.97 -8.40 5.47
C GLN A 66 -6.34 -7.02 6.02
N TYR A 67 -5.40 -6.39 6.72
CA TYR A 67 -5.60 -5.02 7.19
C TYR A 67 -4.35 -4.19 6.95
N PRO A 68 -4.54 -2.87 6.72
CA PRO A 68 -3.40 -2.02 6.37
C PRO A 68 -2.60 -1.59 7.60
N LEU A 69 -1.30 -1.53 7.40
CA LEU A 69 -0.37 -1.00 8.39
C LEU A 69 0.14 0.35 7.90
N ARG A 70 1.39 0.67 8.22
CA ARG A 70 1.98 1.95 7.81
C ARG A 70 2.29 1.97 6.34
N GLY A 71 2.14 3.13 5.75
CA GLY A 71 2.45 3.34 4.36
C GLY A 71 2.49 4.80 4.01
N ILE A 72 2.63 5.06 2.72
CA ILE A 72 2.72 6.41 2.20
C ILE A 72 1.88 6.50 0.92
N THR A 73 1.21 7.61 0.77
CA THR A 73 0.35 7.84 -0.39
C THR A 73 0.92 8.96 -1.24
N PHE A 74 0.57 8.91 -2.52
CA PHE A 74 1.05 9.87 -3.50
C PHE A 74 -0.08 10.30 -4.40
N SER A 75 -0.10 11.59 -4.74
CA SER A 75 -0.94 12.05 -5.83
C SER A 75 -0.34 11.55 -7.15
N LYS A 76 -1.08 11.75 -8.24
CA LYS A 76 -0.57 11.36 -9.56
C LYS A 76 0.75 12.07 -9.88
N GLU A 77 0.81 13.37 -9.58
CA GLU A 77 2.01 14.17 -9.87
C GLU A 77 3.19 13.70 -9.02
N GLU A 78 2.93 13.42 -7.75
CA GLU A 78 3.97 12.91 -6.87
C GLU A 78 4.45 11.54 -7.31
N PHE A 79 3.54 10.69 -7.76
CA PHE A 79 3.92 9.38 -8.26
C PHE A 79 4.81 9.47 -9.50
N ILE A 80 4.48 10.38 -10.43
CA ILE A 80 5.30 10.57 -11.62
C ILE A 80 6.72 10.99 -11.23
N LYS A 81 6.82 11.91 -10.27
CA LYS A 81 8.13 12.34 -9.79
C LYS A 81 8.89 11.21 -9.10
N LEU A 82 8.20 10.44 -8.29
CA LEU A 82 8.81 9.28 -7.61
C LEU A 82 9.37 8.31 -8.64
N ARG A 83 8.59 8.03 -9.70
CA ARG A 83 9.03 7.10 -10.73
C ARG A 83 10.30 7.60 -11.41
N GLU A 84 10.38 8.91 -11.70
CA GLU A 84 11.58 9.49 -12.28
C GLU A 84 12.79 9.34 -11.37
N ILE A 85 12.58 9.60 -10.08
CA ILE A 85 13.66 9.46 -9.10
C ILE A 85 14.15 8.03 -9.04
N LEU A 86 13.23 7.07 -8.95
CA LEU A 86 13.60 5.66 -8.85
C LEU A 86 14.34 5.21 -10.10
N ASN A 87 13.92 5.66 -11.27
CA ASN A 87 14.57 5.29 -12.53
C ASN A 87 15.96 5.89 -12.66
N SER A 88 16.27 6.93 -11.90
CA SER A 88 17.59 7.56 -11.95
C SER A 88 18.59 6.92 -11.00
N ILE A 89 18.14 6.01 -10.14
CA ILE A 89 19.02 5.36 -9.18
C ILE A 89 19.78 4.23 -9.85
N ASP A 90 21.10 4.26 -9.68
CA ASP A 90 21.94 3.16 -10.13
C ASP A 90 22.01 2.14 -9.00
N VAL A 91 21.31 1.02 -9.18
CA VAL A 91 21.23 0.00 -8.13
C VAL A 91 22.58 -0.61 -7.80
N ASN A 92 23.54 -0.54 -8.73
CA ASN A 92 24.88 -1.06 -8.45
C ASN A 92 25.61 -0.20 -7.42
N CYS A 93 25.27 1.09 -7.35
CA CYS A 93 25.88 1.96 -6.35
C CYS A 93 25.29 1.73 -4.96
N ILE A 94 24.09 1.18 -4.89
CA ILE A 94 23.43 0.90 -3.62
C ILE A 94 24.14 -0.20 -2.86
N ASP A 95 24.77 -1.12 -3.57
CA ASP A 95 25.45 -2.26 -2.95
C ASP A 95 26.50 -1.85 -1.93
N GLU A 96 27.04 -0.63 -2.06
CA GLU A 96 28.01 -0.13 -1.10
C GLU A 96 27.39 0.20 0.25
N TYR A 97 26.08 0.40 0.30
CA TYR A 97 25.36 0.84 1.49
C TYR A 97 24.43 -0.24 2.06
N MET A 98 24.07 -1.18 1.26
CA MET A 98 23.11 -2.20 1.63
C MET A 98 23.73 -3.58 1.45
#